data_870933e029e50d609455e8d45511b91f
#
_entry.id   870933e029e50d609455e8d45511b91f
#
_cell.length_a   1.000
_cell.length_b   1.000
_cell.length_c   1.000
_cell.angle_alpha   90.00
_cell.angle_beta   90.00
_cell.angle_gamma   90.00
#
_symmetry.space_group_name_H-M   'P 1'
#
loop_
_entity.id
_entity.type
_entity.pdbx_description
1 polymer ?
#
loop_
_entity_poly.entity_id
_entity_poly.type
_entity_poly.pdbx_seq_one_letter_code
_entity_poly.pdbx_strand_id
1 'polypeptide(L)'
;MKSLLTVLASFFLVCLVCPAAEPSLTLAREGNYLVIRGPQIPGGELRINYLEAYCRAGSTDADWVTHTVIKHTSELVSLSDDARVLQLRDTLADGVTVEHTITAGPDEVDFRLTAHNPTATRSEAHWAQPCVRLSKFTGYDEKTAGKAEDYLPKCFLFLDGKLTRLPTPQWATQARYIPGQVWCPASVPRTDVNPRPLNPLVPSNGLIGCFSGDDRMIYATAWEPYQELFQGVIRCLHSDFRLGGLQSGETKQIRGKIYLVPANVDALLARYAKDFPEHTR
;
A
#
# COMPACT_ATOMS: atom_id res chain seq x y z
N MET A 1 -38.81 -51.85 -55.96
CA MET A 1 -37.56 -51.58 -55.28
C MET A 1 -37.63 -50.14 -54.72
N LYS A 2 -37.90 -49.94 -53.41
CA LYS A 2 -37.92 -48.64 -52.76
C LYS A 2 -36.69 -48.53 -51.90
N SER A 3 -35.80 -47.59 -52.27
CA SER A 3 -34.56 -47.34 -51.55
C SER A 3 -34.83 -46.43 -50.35
N LEU A 4 -34.48 -46.89 -49.15
CA LEU A 4 -34.62 -46.12 -47.89
C LEU A 4 -33.30 -45.40 -47.66
N LEU A 5 -33.31 -44.05 -47.71
CA LEU A 5 -32.15 -43.19 -47.36
C LEU A 5 -32.21 -42.93 -45.84
N THR A 6 -31.22 -43.45 -45.11
CA THR A 6 -31.05 -43.21 -43.69
C THR A 6 -30.17 -41.96 -43.51
N VAL A 7 -30.71 -40.87 -42.98
CA VAL A 7 -29.96 -39.66 -42.63
C VAL A 7 -29.44 -39.81 -41.20
N LEU A 8 -28.12 -39.91 -41.06
CA LEU A 8 -27.44 -39.83 -39.75
C LEU A 8 -27.30 -38.36 -39.34
N ALA A 9 -28.00 -37.95 -38.31
CA ALA A 9 -27.82 -36.66 -37.68
C ALA A 9 -26.69 -36.74 -36.63
N SER A 10 -25.53 -36.13 -36.92
CA SER A 10 -24.41 -35.99 -35.96
C SER A 10 -24.69 -34.82 -35.01
N PHE A 11 -24.96 -35.12 -33.75
CA PHE A 11 -25.05 -34.11 -32.69
C PHE A 11 -23.58 -33.73 -32.27
N PHE A 12 -23.15 -32.53 -32.64
CA PHE A 12 -21.96 -31.93 -32.07
C PHE A 12 -22.29 -31.36 -30.64
N LEU A 13 -21.76 -32.03 -29.62
CA LEU A 13 -21.78 -31.56 -28.25
C LEU A 13 -20.74 -30.46 -28.10
N VAL A 14 -21.17 -29.19 -28.16
CA VAL A 14 -20.29 -28.04 -27.84
C VAL A 14 -20.15 -27.99 -26.33
N CYS A 15 -19.02 -28.51 -25.82
CA CYS A 15 -18.61 -28.26 -24.44
C CYS A 15 -18.27 -26.77 -24.29
N LEU A 16 -19.16 -26.03 -23.68
CA LEU A 16 -18.87 -24.69 -23.15
C LEU A 16 -17.83 -24.85 -22.03
N VAL A 17 -16.56 -24.64 -22.37
CA VAL A 17 -15.49 -24.47 -21.37
C VAL A 17 -15.76 -23.12 -20.71
N CYS A 18 -16.36 -23.13 -19.52
CA CYS A 18 -16.39 -21.95 -18.66
C CYS A 18 -14.92 -21.56 -18.38
N PRO A 19 -14.47 -20.34 -18.72
CA PRO A 19 -13.14 -19.92 -18.32
C PRO A 19 -13.07 -19.99 -16.79
N ALA A 20 -12.05 -20.69 -16.28
CA ALA A 20 -11.76 -20.68 -14.84
C ALA A 20 -11.59 -19.21 -14.41
N ALA A 21 -12.27 -18.79 -13.36
CA ALA A 21 -12.11 -17.46 -12.84
C ALA A 21 -10.61 -17.26 -12.52
N GLU A 22 -10.05 -16.14 -13.03
CA GLU A 22 -8.66 -15.77 -12.71
C GLU A 22 -8.48 -15.75 -11.19
N PRO A 23 -7.38 -16.34 -10.68
CA PRO A 23 -7.14 -16.39 -9.25
C PRO A 23 -7.04 -14.96 -8.69
N SER A 24 -8.02 -14.57 -7.88
CA SER A 24 -8.08 -13.26 -7.23
C SER A 24 -7.35 -13.28 -5.89
N LEU A 25 -6.84 -12.12 -5.49
CA LEU A 25 -6.34 -11.91 -4.13
C LEU A 25 -7.50 -12.00 -3.13
N THR A 26 -7.19 -12.40 -1.91
CA THR A 26 -8.11 -12.41 -0.77
C THR A 26 -7.55 -11.61 0.40
N LEU A 27 -8.44 -11.13 1.25
CA LEU A 27 -8.15 -10.29 2.41
C LEU A 27 -8.49 -11.03 3.70
N ALA A 28 -7.71 -10.74 4.75
CA ALA A 28 -8.03 -11.15 6.10
C ALA A 28 -7.58 -10.07 7.10
N ARG A 29 -8.20 -10.05 8.28
CA ARG A 29 -7.75 -9.25 9.43
C ARG A 29 -7.21 -10.18 10.51
N GLU A 30 -5.93 -10.01 10.88
CA GLU A 30 -5.26 -10.79 11.92
C GLU A 30 -4.61 -9.85 12.94
N GLY A 31 -5.30 -9.59 14.04
CA GLY A 31 -4.89 -8.55 14.98
C GLY A 31 -4.84 -7.19 14.31
N ASN A 32 -3.70 -6.50 14.34
CA ASN A 32 -3.52 -5.23 13.63
C ASN A 32 -3.03 -5.39 12.18
N TYR A 33 -2.96 -6.62 11.66
CA TYR A 33 -2.51 -6.84 10.29
C TYR A 33 -3.67 -7.01 9.32
N LEU A 34 -3.65 -6.22 8.23
CA LEU A 34 -4.32 -6.59 6.99
C LEU A 34 -3.43 -7.60 6.27
N VAL A 35 -3.97 -8.75 5.92
CA VAL A 35 -3.25 -9.83 5.23
C VAL A 35 -3.85 -9.99 3.84
N ILE A 36 -3.02 -9.86 2.81
CA ILE A 36 -3.36 -10.09 1.41
C ILE A 36 -2.79 -11.45 1.03
N ARG A 37 -3.62 -12.36 0.51
CA ARG A 37 -3.23 -13.69 0.08
C ARG A 37 -3.53 -13.92 -1.39
N GLY A 38 -2.66 -14.68 -2.05
CA GLY A 38 -2.86 -15.10 -3.43
C GLY A 38 -1.71 -15.98 -3.92
N PRO A 39 -2.00 -16.92 -4.85
CA PRO A 39 -0.98 -17.85 -5.35
C PRO A 39 0.16 -17.16 -6.12
N GLN A 40 -0.12 -15.97 -6.67
CA GLN A 40 0.88 -15.16 -7.39
C GLN A 40 1.82 -14.40 -6.47
N ILE A 41 1.52 -14.29 -5.16
CA ILE A 41 2.36 -13.55 -4.21
C ILE A 41 3.57 -14.42 -3.80
N PRO A 42 4.81 -13.99 -4.04
CA PRO A 42 5.99 -14.62 -3.47
C PRO A 42 5.88 -14.77 -1.95
N GLY A 43 6.00 -16.02 -1.46
CA GLY A 43 5.76 -16.32 -0.05
C GLY A 43 4.27 -16.51 0.35
N GLY A 44 3.33 -16.42 -0.62
CA GLY A 44 1.90 -16.73 -0.45
C GLY A 44 1.06 -15.63 0.18
N GLU A 45 1.67 -14.67 0.86
CA GLU A 45 0.98 -13.56 1.53
C GLU A 45 1.84 -12.30 1.63
N LEU A 46 1.15 -11.16 1.73
CA LEU A 46 1.71 -9.86 2.09
C LEU A 46 0.99 -9.37 3.35
N ARG A 47 1.75 -8.92 4.35
CA ARG A 47 1.21 -8.43 5.63
C ARG A 47 1.44 -6.93 5.76
N ILE A 48 0.42 -6.21 6.19
CA ILE A 48 0.46 -4.77 6.41
C ILE A 48 0.07 -4.51 7.86
N ASN A 49 0.92 -3.87 8.66
CA ASN A 49 0.50 -3.32 9.94
C ASN A 49 -0.43 -2.12 9.64
N TYR A 50 -1.73 -2.34 9.69
CA TYR A 50 -2.75 -1.45 9.14
C TYR A 50 -3.78 -1.03 10.19
N LEU A 51 -3.74 0.20 10.72
CA LEU A 51 -2.69 1.19 10.56
C LEU A 51 -1.70 1.12 11.71
N GLU A 52 -0.42 1.35 11.44
CA GLU A 52 0.60 1.39 12.48
C GLU A 52 0.45 2.63 13.35
N ALA A 53 0.16 3.79 12.74
CA ALA A 53 -0.01 5.05 13.45
C ALA A 53 -0.82 6.06 12.64
N TYR A 54 -1.56 6.90 13.35
CA TYR A 54 -1.98 8.24 12.93
C TYR A 54 -1.09 9.26 13.61
N CYS A 55 -0.70 10.32 12.91
CA CYS A 55 0.39 11.19 13.34
C CYS A 55 0.05 12.66 13.22
N ARG A 56 0.62 13.45 14.13
CA ARG A 56 0.55 14.92 14.14
C ARG A 56 1.51 15.54 13.13
N ALA A 57 1.24 16.79 12.77
CA ALA A 57 2.21 17.64 12.08
C ALA A 57 3.41 17.99 12.97
N GLY A 58 4.49 18.51 12.36
CA GLY A 58 5.66 19.00 13.10
C GLY A 58 6.41 17.90 13.85
N SER A 59 6.39 16.68 13.34
CA SER A 59 6.92 15.50 14.02
C SER A 59 8.42 15.28 13.84
N THR A 60 9.10 16.11 13.05
CA THR A 60 10.52 15.90 12.64
C THR A 60 11.47 15.68 13.81
N ASP A 61 11.36 16.47 14.88
CA ASP A 61 12.23 16.38 16.06
C ASP A 61 11.45 15.93 17.32
N ALA A 62 10.17 15.63 17.18
CA ALA A 62 9.31 15.30 18.29
C ALA A 62 9.44 13.82 18.71
N ASP A 63 9.10 13.54 19.98
CA ASP A 63 9.00 12.17 20.46
C ASP A 63 7.88 11.39 19.75
N TRP A 64 8.21 10.18 19.29
CA TRP A 64 7.29 9.35 18.53
C TRP A 64 6.05 8.97 19.33
N VAL A 65 6.26 8.43 20.53
CA VAL A 65 5.17 7.84 21.32
C VAL A 65 4.32 8.91 22.01
N THR A 66 4.98 9.92 22.58
CA THR A 66 4.30 10.89 23.43
C THR A 66 3.76 12.09 22.68
N HIS A 67 4.32 12.42 21.51
CA HIS A 67 3.94 13.58 20.74
C HIS A 67 3.42 13.23 19.34
N THR A 68 4.17 12.44 18.55
CA THR A 68 3.84 12.26 17.14
C THR A 68 2.59 11.42 16.94
N VAL A 69 2.45 10.31 17.67
CA VAL A 69 1.35 9.36 17.49
C VAL A 69 0.06 9.82 18.17
N ILE A 70 -1.03 9.78 17.43
CA ILE A 70 -2.40 9.88 17.95
C ILE A 70 -2.93 8.46 18.14
N LYS A 71 -3.33 8.14 19.37
CA LYS A 71 -3.92 6.81 19.67
C LYS A 71 -5.22 6.63 18.86
N HIS A 72 -5.45 5.41 18.42
CA HIS A 72 -6.67 5.03 17.71
C HIS A 72 -7.09 3.60 18.06
N THR A 73 -8.34 3.29 17.78
CA THR A 73 -8.88 1.93 17.76
C THR A 73 -9.31 1.60 16.33
N SER A 74 -9.20 0.33 15.95
CA SER A 74 -9.60 -0.14 14.62
C SER A 74 -10.56 -1.32 14.78
N GLU A 75 -11.76 -1.17 14.23
CA GLU A 75 -12.85 -2.16 14.26
C GLU A 75 -13.02 -2.80 12.88
N LEU A 76 -13.12 -4.12 12.83
CA LEU A 76 -13.56 -4.84 11.64
C LEU A 76 -15.08 -4.72 11.53
N VAL A 77 -15.56 -3.95 10.56
CA VAL A 77 -17.00 -3.75 10.31
C VAL A 77 -17.58 -4.93 9.54
N SER A 78 -16.92 -5.35 8.46
CA SER A 78 -17.34 -6.49 7.65
C SER A 78 -16.21 -7.09 6.83
N LEU A 79 -16.40 -8.36 6.46
CA LEU A 79 -15.62 -9.06 5.44
C LEU A 79 -16.61 -9.84 4.57
N SER A 80 -16.53 -9.69 3.24
CA SER A 80 -17.39 -10.42 2.31
C SER A 80 -17.11 -11.93 2.34
N ASP A 81 -18.11 -12.75 1.97
CA ASP A 81 -18.01 -14.21 2.00
C ASP A 81 -16.88 -14.75 1.11
N ASP A 82 -16.57 -14.05 0.01
CA ASP A 82 -15.46 -14.36 -0.89
C ASP A 82 -14.12 -13.77 -0.44
N ALA A 83 -14.10 -13.13 0.74
CA ALA A 83 -12.95 -12.47 1.35
C ALA A 83 -12.28 -11.41 0.43
N ARG A 84 -13.04 -10.76 -0.45
CA ARG A 84 -12.51 -9.76 -1.38
C ARG A 84 -12.78 -8.31 -0.98
N VAL A 85 -13.78 -8.08 -0.14
CA VAL A 85 -14.12 -6.74 0.35
C VAL A 85 -14.07 -6.75 1.88
N LEU A 86 -13.21 -5.90 2.43
CA LEU A 86 -13.02 -5.73 3.88
C LEU A 86 -13.32 -4.29 4.24
N GLN A 87 -14.14 -4.08 5.29
CA GLN A 87 -14.46 -2.75 5.81
C GLN A 87 -13.94 -2.61 7.23
N LEU A 88 -13.26 -1.50 7.50
CA LEU A 88 -12.78 -1.13 8.83
C LEU A 88 -13.31 0.26 9.19
N ARG A 89 -13.41 0.49 10.49
CA ARG A 89 -13.61 1.82 11.07
C ARG A 89 -12.52 2.09 12.09
N ASP A 90 -11.78 3.19 11.88
CA ASP A 90 -10.85 3.72 12.88
C ASP A 90 -11.49 4.89 13.61
N THR A 91 -11.22 4.95 14.92
CA THR A 91 -11.62 6.08 15.78
C THR A 91 -10.38 6.61 16.49
N LEU A 92 -10.03 7.86 16.22
CA LEU A 92 -8.86 8.53 16.75
C LEU A 92 -9.16 9.20 18.10
N ALA A 93 -8.16 9.34 18.93
CA ALA A 93 -8.29 9.96 20.24
C ALA A 93 -8.70 11.43 20.19
N ASP A 94 -8.49 12.13 19.07
CA ASP A 94 -8.94 13.51 18.83
C ASP A 94 -10.37 13.57 18.25
N GLY A 95 -11.05 12.41 18.11
CA GLY A 95 -12.44 12.29 17.71
C GLY A 95 -12.68 12.08 16.22
N VAL A 96 -11.66 12.15 15.39
CA VAL A 96 -11.77 11.83 13.95
C VAL A 96 -12.15 10.37 13.77
N THR A 97 -13.02 10.09 12.81
CA THR A 97 -13.33 8.73 12.34
C THR A 97 -12.83 8.54 10.93
N VAL A 98 -12.34 7.33 10.61
CA VAL A 98 -11.94 6.96 9.26
C VAL A 98 -12.60 5.64 8.88
N GLU A 99 -13.45 5.69 7.86
CA GLU A 99 -14.07 4.49 7.26
C GLU A 99 -13.17 4.01 6.13
N HIS A 100 -12.89 2.72 6.10
CA HIS A 100 -12.08 2.09 5.06
C HIS A 100 -12.89 1.05 4.30
N THR A 101 -12.88 1.12 2.99
CA THR A 101 -13.32 0.03 2.11
C THR A 101 -12.10 -0.45 1.33
N ILE A 102 -11.75 -1.71 1.52
CA ILE A 102 -10.55 -2.34 0.94
C ILE A 102 -11.04 -3.46 0.02
N THR A 103 -10.68 -3.40 -1.26
CA THR A 103 -11.16 -4.34 -2.27
C THR A 103 -9.99 -5.04 -2.96
N ALA A 104 -9.97 -6.36 -2.91
CA ALA A 104 -8.98 -7.18 -3.61
C ALA A 104 -9.43 -7.49 -5.04
N GLY A 105 -8.55 -7.20 -5.99
CA GLY A 105 -8.64 -7.56 -7.39
C GLY A 105 -7.80 -8.81 -7.73
N PRO A 106 -7.56 -9.07 -9.03
CA PRO A 106 -6.70 -10.18 -9.45
C PRO A 106 -5.23 -9.98 -9.03
N ASP A 107 -4.72 -8.76 -9.16
CA ASP A 107 -3.31 -8.41 -8.98
C ASP A 107 -3.11 -7.04 -8.31
N GLU A 108 -4.17 -6.52 -7.66
CA GLU A 108 -4.16 -5.25 -6.94
C GLU A 108 -5.08 -5.28 -5.72
N VAL A 109 -4.85 -4.36 -4.78
CA VAL A 109 -5.79 -4.02 -3.72
C VAL A 109 -6.08 -2.53 -3.77
N ASP A 110 -7.36 -2.18 -3.87
CA ASP A 110 -7.85 -0.80 -3.88
C ASP A 110 -8.31 -0.40 -2.47
N PHE A 111 -7.94 0.80 -2.06
CA PHE A 111 -8.31 1.38 -0.77
C PHE A 111 -9.11 2.67 -1.01
N ARG A 112 -10.29 2.75 -0.42
CA ARG A 112 -11.15 3.94 -0.38
C ARG A 112 -11.43 4.29 1.05
N LEU A 113 -11.00 5.49 1.47
CA LEU A 113 -11.15 5.96 2.83
C LEU A 113 -11.97 7.25 2.86
N THR A 114 -12.82 7.34 3.88
CA THR A 114 -13.55 8.56 4.21
C THR A 114 -13.18 8.97 5.62
N ALA A 115 -12.37 10.02 5.76
CA ALA A 115 -12.02 10.60 7.04
C ALA A 115 -12.97 11.76 7.36
N HIS A 116 -13.54 11.76 8.57
CA HIS A 116 -14.49 12.76 9.02
C HIS A 116 -14.13 13.28 10.42
N ASN A 117 -14.13 14.59 10.59
CA ASN A 117 -13.97 15.23 11.88
C ASN A 117 -15.33 15.71 12.43
N PRO A 118 -16.01 14.95 13.28
CA PRO A 118 -17.31 15.33 13.84
C PRO A 118 -17.19 16.34 14.99
N THR A 119 -15.98 16.70 15.41
CA THR A 119 -15.74 17.56 16.60
C THR A 119 -15.83 19.04 16.27
N ALA A 120 -15.94 19.88 17.31
CA ALA A 120 -15.98 21.33 17.15
C ALA A 120 -14.59 21.95 16.93
N THR A 121 -13.52 21.17 17.04
CA THR A 121 -12.14 21.65 16.94
C THR A 121 -11.44 21.04 15.73
N ARG A 122 -10.40 21.69 15.23
CA ARG A 122 -9.55 21.14 14.19
C ARG A 122 -8.83 19.90 14.70
N SER A 123 -8.79 18.84 13.90
CA SER A 123 -8.03 17.63 14.18
C SER A 123 -6.52 17.85 14.12
N GLU A 124 -5.79 17.15 14.98
CA GLU A 124 -4.33 17.10 14.94
C GLU A 124 -3.78 15.99 14.04
N ALA A 125 -4.65 15.13 13.49
CA ALA A 125 -4.24 14.04 12.62
C ALA A 125 -3.86 14.56 11.23
N HIS A 126 -2.58 14.55 10.91
CA HIS A 126 -2.07 15.05 9.64
C HIS A 126 -1.77 13.96 8.63
N TRP A 127 -1.36 12.78 9.07
CA TRP A 127 -1.02 11.67 8.19
C TRP A 127 -1.15 10.33 8.92
N ALA A 128 -1.10 9.24 8.18
CA ALA A 128 -1.20 7.89 8.73
C ALA A 128 -0.29 6.91 7.99
N GLN A 129 0.15 5.90 8.73
CA GLN A 129 1.26 5.02 8.36
C GLN A 129 0.84 3.57 8.19
N PRO A 130 0.54 3.10 6.96
CA PRO A 130 0.42 1.67 6.64
C PRO A 130 1.82 1.08 6.43
N CYS A 131 2.23 0.14 7.30
CA CYS A 131 3.56 -0.46 7.24
C CYS A 131 3.54 -1.81 6.54
N VAL A 132 4.00 -1.89 5.31
CA VAL A 132 3.99 -3.11 4.49
C VAL A 132 5.24 -3.95 4.73
N ARG A 133 5.06 -5.18 5.23
CA ARG A 133 6.12 -6.12 5.56
C ARG A 133 6.52 -6.92 4.32
N LEU A 134 7.77 -6.83 3.92
CA LEU A 134 8.27 -7.35 2.64
C LEU A 134 9.22 -8.54 2.74
N SER A 135 9.49 -9.05 3.95
CA SER A 135 10.46 -10.13 4.16
C SER A 135 10.22 -11.31 3.23
N LYS A 136 9.03 -11.92 3.29
CA LYS A 136 8.69 -13.09 2.45
C LYS A 136 8.70 -12.76 0.95
N PHE A 137 8.20 -11.58 0.59
CA PHE A 137 8.14 -11.14 -0.81
C PHE A 137 9.54 -11.00 -1.43
N THR A 138 10.51 -10.51 -0.66
CA THR A 138 11.90 -10.33 -1.09
C THR A 138 12.78 -11.57 -0.87
N GLY A 139 12.20 -12.67 -0.37
CA GLY A 139 12.92 -13.92 -0.15
C GLY A 139 13.69 -13.99 1.17
N TYR A 140 13.48 -13.04 2.07
CA TYR A 140 14.07 -13.05 3.41
C TYR A 140 13.04 -13.48 4.44
N ASP A 141 13.44 -14.37 5.34
CA ASP A 141 12.65 -14.67 6.54
C ASP A 141 12.95 -13.62 7.63
N GLU A 142 11.93 -13.16 8.33
CA GLU A 142 12.10 -12.27 9.50
C GLU A 142 12.96 -12.89 10.59
N LYS A 143 13.00 -14.21 10.67
CA LYS A 143 13.76 -14.99 11.64
C LYS A 143 15.19 -15.27 11.20
N THR A 144 15.48 -15.29 9.91
CA THR A 144 16.85 -15.40 9.40
C THR A 144 17.45 -14.02 9.39
N ALA A 145 18.21 -13.72 10.42
CA ALA A 145 18.84 -12.43 10.66
C ALA A 145 19.93 -12.11 9.62
N GLY A 146 19.52 -11.81 8.38
CA GLY A 146 20.28 -10.94 7.53
C GLY A 146 20.24 -9.52 8.08
N LYS A 147 21.13 -8.67 7.61
CA LYS A 147 21.06 -7.24 7.93
C LYS A 147 19.74 -6.69 7.39
N ALA A 148 19.13 -5.72 8.09
CA ALA A 148 17.88 -5.10 7.64
C ALA A 148 17.99 -4.50 6.22
N GLU A 149 19.19 -4.17 5.80
CA GLU A 149 19.54 -3.59 4.50
C GLU A 149 19.55 -4.57 3.34
N ASP A 150 19.53 -5.89 3.58
CA ASP A 150 19.68 -6.90 2.53
C ASP A 150 18.59 -6.83 1.43
N TYR A 151 17.39 -6.34 1.78
CA TYR A 151 16.29 -6.17 0.82
C TYR A 151 16.33 -4.84 0.06
N LEU A 152 17.15 -3.85 0.49
CA LEU A 152 17.21 -2.51 -0.10
C LEU A 152 17.45 -2.50 -1.62
N PRO A 153 18.39 -3.30 -2.16
CA PRO A 153 18.61 -3.31 -3.60
C PRO A 153 17.39 -3.77 -4.43
N LYS A 154 16.42 -4.41 -3.78
CA LYS A 154 15.13 -4.75 -4.41
C LYS A 154 14.15 -3.58 -4.39
N CYS A 155 14.30 -2.64 -3.45
CA CYS A 155 13.39 -1.49 -3.30
C CYS A 155 13.69 -0.39 -4.31
N PHE A 156 12.65 0.35 -4.69
CA PHE A 156 12.77 1.47 -5.61
C PHE A 156 11.72 2.54 -5.35
N LEU A 157 12.02 3.74 -5.82
CA LEU A 157 11.09 4.85 -6.03
C LEU A 157 11.47 5.56 -7.34
N PHE A 158 10.82 6.68 -7.64
CA PHE A 158 11.09 7.44 -8.87
C PHE A 158 11.65 8.81 -8.52
N LEU A 159 12.89 9.09 -8.98
CA LEU A 159 13.56 10.39 -8.88
C LEU A 159 13.91 10.87 -10.29
N ASP A 160 13.69 12.15 -10.57
CA ASP A 160 13.91 12.74 -11.91
C ASP A 160 13.25 11.94 -13.04
N GLY A 161 12.04 11.41 -12.79
CA GLY A 161 11.29 10.58 -13.74
C GLY A 161 11.85 9.19 -13.97
N LYS A 162 12.89 8.77 -13.22
CA LYS A 162 13.57 7.49 -13.39
C LYS A 162 13.40 6.58 -12.19
N LEU A 163 13.22 5.28 -12.45
CA LEU A 163 13.30 4.28 -11.40
C LEU A 163 14.69 4.34 -10.73
N THR A 164 14.68 4.56 -9.43
CA THR A 164 15.88 4.66 -8.61
C THR A 164 15.86 3.57 -7.56
N ARG A 165 16.82 2.64 -7.64
CA ARG A 165 17.02 1.59 -6.64
C ARG A 165 17.63 2.15 -5.36
N LEU A 166 17.28 1.54 -4.24
CA LEU A 166 17.85 1.87 -2.95
C LEU A 166 19.13 1.05 -2.65
N PRO A 167 20.01 1.53 -1.77
CA PRO A 167 19.98 2.84 -1.11
C PRO A 167 20.38 3.97 -2.05
N THR A 168 19.86 5.17 -1.82
CA THR A 168 20.36 6.38 -2.51
C THR A 168 21.69 6.85 -1.87
N PRO A 169 22.47 7.73 -2.54
CA PRO A 169 23.71 8.26 -1.94
C PRO A 169 23.50 8.96 -0.60
N GLN A 170 22.30 9.50 -0.37
CA GLN A 170 21.91 10.18 0.87
C GLN A 170 21.33 9.20 1.90
N TRP A 171 21.59 7.90 1.76
CA TRP A 171 21.19 6.91 2.73
C TRP A 171 21.72 7.23 4.10
N ALA A 172 20.82 7.40 5.06
CA ALA A 172 21.25 7.74 6.40
C ALA A 172 21.51 6.50 7.23
N THR A 173 22.70 6.43 7.73
CA THR A 173 23.14 5.45 8.72
C THR A 173 22.90 5.91 10.16
N GLN A 174 22.56 7.19 10.34
CA GLN A 174 22.27 7.80 11.64
C GLN A 174 20.92 8.52 11.61
N ALA A 175 19.94 7.92 12.22
CA ALA A 175 18.61 8.45 12.39
C ALA A 175 17.99 7.90 13.66
N ARG A 176 16.81 8.43 14.03
CA ARG A 176 16.03 7.90 15.15
C ARG A 176 15.76 6.40 15.02
N TYR A 177 15.53 5.94 13.79
CA TYR A 177 15.33 4.53 13.43
C TYR A 177 16.27 4.17 12.29
N ILE A 178 17.44 3.71 12.63
CA ILE A 178 18.52 3.36 11.69
C ILE A 178 18.35 1.91 11.21
N PRO A 179 18.62 1.63 9.93
CA PRO A 179 18.76 2.51 8.78
C PRO A 179 17.39 2.83 8.15
N GLY A 180 17.30 3.93 7.43
CA GLY A 180 16.07 4.30 6.73
C GLY A 180 16.16 5.67 6.07
N GLN A 181 15.27 5.92 5.12
CA GLN A 181 15.10 7.24 4.50
C GLN A 181 13.64 7.55 4.26
N VAL A 182 13.36 8.85 4.22
CA VAL A 182 12.04 9.37 3.89
C VAL A 182 12.15 10.43 2.78
N TRP A 183 11.17 10.45 1.89
CA TRP A 183 11.00 11.45 0.83
C TRP A 183 9.58 11.99 0.90
N CYS A 184 9.40 13.29 0.73
CA CYS A 184 8.07 13.90 0.68
C CYS A 184 7.87 14.71 -0.61
N PRO A 185 6.62 14.85 -1.10
CA PRO A 185 6.32 15.72 -2.22
C PRO A 185 6.54 17.18 -1.84
N ALA A 186 6.74 18.04 -2.84
CA ALA A 186 6.93 19.47 -2.64
C ALA A 186 5.73 20.16 -1.96
N SER A 187 4.53 19.58 -2.06
CA SER A 187 3.30 20.07 -1.45
C SER A 187 3.18 19.82 0.07
N VAL A 188 4.05 18.98 0.62
CA VAL A 188 4.07 18.67 2.06
C VAL A 188 5.16 19.48 2.75
N PRO A 189 4.82 20.24 3.81
CA PRO A 189 5.83 20.93 4.61
C PRO A 189 6.87 19.94 5.16
N ARG A 190 8.14 20.26 4.95
CA ARG A 190 9.24 19.36 5.37
C ARG A 190 9.30 19.13 6.88
N THR A 191 8.70 20.02 7.66
CA THR A 191 8.54 19.90 9.11
C THR A 191 7.45 18.91 9.53
N ASP A 192 6.55 18.52 8.61
CA ASP A 192 5.43 17.61 8.88
C ASP A 192 5.79 16.13 8.70
N VAL A 193 6.95 15.83 8.12
CA VAL A 193 7.36 14.45 7.84
C VAL A 193 7.83 13.71 9.09
N ASN A 194 7.87 12.39 8.98
CA ASN A 194 8.41 11.54 10.04
C ASN A 194 9.85 11.96 10.41
N PRO A 195 10.21 12.00 11.72
CA PRO A 195 11.54 12.42 12.18
C PRO A 195 12.63 11.38 11.84
N ARG A 196 12.93 11.25 10.57
CA ARG A 196 14.03 10.47 10.02
C ARG A 196 14.80 11.36 9.07
N PRO A 197 16.01 11.00 8.65
CA PRO A 197 16.70 11.85 7.71
C PRO A 197 15.86 12.00 6.46
N LEU A 198 15.25 13.17 6.32
CA LEU A 198 14.50 13.52 5.12
C LEU A 198 15.50 13.73 3.98
N ASN A 199 15.36 12.92 2.93
CA ASN A 199 16.14 13.06 1.73
C ASN A 199 15.86 14.44 1.07
N PRO A 200 16.88 15.19 0.62
CA PRO A 200 16.68 16.48 -0.04
C PRO A 200 15.96 16.36 -1.39
N LEU A 201 16.02 15.19 -2.04
CA LEU A 201 15.36 14.96 -3.33
C LEU A 201 13.86 14.80 -3.15
N VAL A 202 13.11 15.33 -4.12
CA VAL A 202 11.67 15.21 -4.19
C VAL A 202 11.33 14.03 -5.12
N PRO A 203 10.47 13.09 -4.71
CA PRO A 203 10.06 12.01 -5.60
C PRO A 203 9.25 12.55 -6.78
N SER A 204 9.43 11.95 -7.95
CA SER A 204 8.73 12.33 -9.17
C SER A 204 7.25 11.99 -9.16
N ASN A 205 6.86 11.07 -8.28
CA ASN A 205 5.49 10.61 -8.09
C ASN A 205 5.33 9.97 -6.70
N GLY A 206 4.11 9.50 -6.35
CA GLY A 206 3.80 8.90 -5.06
C GLY A 206 4.02 7.38 -4.98
N LEU A 207 4.73 6.78 -5.94
CA LEU A 207 4.91 5.32 -6.01
C LEU A 207 6.22 4.88 -5.36
N ILE A 208 6.14 3.92 -4.44
CA ILE A 208 7.28 3.20 -3.88
C ILE A 208 7.03 1.70 -3.98
N GLY A 209 8.07 0.92 -4.23
CA GLY A 209 7.91 -0.51 -4.40
C GLY A 209 9.18 -1.32 -4.20
N CYS A 210 9.06 -2.64 -4.40
CA CYS A 210 10.18 -3.54 -4.46
C CYS A 210 9.94 -4.69 -5.46
N PHE A 211 11.03 -5.25 -5.95
CA PHE A 211 11.00 -6.50 -6.71
C PHE A 211 11.00 -7.70 -5.76
N SER A 212 10.38 -8.78 -6.18
CA SER A 212 10.47 -10.07 -5.46
C SER A 212 11.90 -10.59 -5.39
N GLY A 213 12.12 -11.59 -4.55
CA GLY A 213 13.45 -12.22 -4.39
C GLY A 213 14.05 -12.71 -5.70
N ASP A 214 13.23 -13.21 -6.63
CA ASP A 214 13.61 -13.72 -7.95
C ASP A 214 13.48 -12.68 -9.09
N ASP A 215 13.17 -11.43 -8.78
CA ASP A 215 12.93 -10.32 -9.71
C ASP A 215 11.79 -10.53 -10.73
N ARG A 216 10.86 -11.47 -10.49
CA ARG A 216 9.75 -11.76 -11.41
C ARG A 216 8.49 -10.94 -11.12
N MET A 217 8.32 -10.47 -9.90
CA MET A 217 7.16 -9.72 -9.46
C MET A 217 7.57 -8.36 -8.90
N ILE A 218 6.66 -7.42 -8.97
CA ILE A 218 6.72 -6.13 -8.30
C ILE A 218 5.58 -6.03 -7.30
N TYR A 219 5.93 -5.68 -6.06
CA TYR A 219 5.06 -4.98 -5.15
C TYR A 219 5.28 -3.49 -5.32
N ALA A 220 4.20 -2.70 -5.42
CA ALA A 220 4.26 -1.24 -5.35
C ALA A 220 3.01 -0.69 -4.65
N THR A 221 3.14 0.48 -4.03
CA THR A 221 2.03 1.14 -3.34
C THR A 221 2.05 2.64 -3.57
N ALA A 222 0.87 3.25 -3.60
CA ALA A 222 0.67 4.69 -3.69
C ALA A 222 -0.61 5.12 -3.00
N TRP A 223 -0.66 6.37 -2.55
CA TRP A 223 -1.83 7.01 -1.95
C TRP A 223 -2.05 8.41 -2.53
N GLU A 224 -3.31 8.85 -2.54
CA GLU A 224 -3.68 10.22 -2.86
C GLU A 224 -4.70 10.75 -1.84
N PRO A 225 -4.36 11.86 -1.17
CA PRO A 225 -3.05 12.51 -1.17
C PRO A 225 -2.03 11.72 -0.35
N TYR A 226 -0.75 11.69 -0.77
CA TYR A 226 0.30 11.07 0.02
C TYR A 226 1.09 12.11 0.85
N GLN A 227 1.59 11.65 1.98
CA GLN A 227 2.40 12.42 2.92
C GLN A 227 3.88 12.28 2.60
N GLU A 228 4.33 11.05 2.53
CA GLU A 228 5.72 10.69 2.40
C GLU A 228 5.88 9.28 1.84
N LEU A 229 7.02 9.02 1.23
CA LEU A 229 7.50 7.69 0.87
C LEU A 229 8.63 7.35 1.84
N PHE A 230 8.55 6.17 2.45
CA PHE A 230 9.49 5.79 3.47
C PHE A 230 9.96 4.35 3.31
N GLN A 231 11.26 4.14 3.48
CA GLN A 231 11.87 2.82 3.61
C GLN A 231 12.31 2.62 5.06
N GLY A 232 11.73 1.61 5.69
CA GLY A 232 11.91 1.31 7.11
C GLY A 232 13.05 0.36 7.43
N VAL A 233 13.32 0.22 8.73
CA VAL A 233 14.41 -0.60 9.27
C VAL A 233 14.10 -2.09 9.36
N ILE A 234 12.84 -2.48 9.27
CA ILE A 234 12.38 -3.85 9.48
C ILE A 234 11.81 -4.48 8.21
N ARG A 235 12.54 -4.36 7.10
CA ARG A 235 12.13 -4.83 5.77
C ARG A 235 10.71 -4.42 5.43
N CYS A 236 10.43 -3.12 5.58
CA CYS A 236 9.14 -2.54 5.26
C CYS A 236 9.26 -1.31 4.36
N LEU A 237 8.24 -1.10 3.56
CA LEU A 237 8.02 0.12 2.79
C LEU A 237 6.73 0.77 3.20
N HIS A 238 6.71 2.09 3.12
CA HIS A 238 5.54 2.89 3.35
C HIS A 238 5.33 3.89 2.21
N SER A 239 4.10 4.05 1.79
CA SER A 239 3.56 5.25 1.21
C SER A 239 2.50 5.71 2.20
N ASP A 240 2.77 6.77 2.93
CA ASP A 240 1.90 7.24 4.00
C ASP A 240 0.87 8.21 3.43
N PHE A 241 -0.39 8.12 3.82
CA PHE A 241 -1.42 9.00 3.28
C PHE A 241 -1.64 10.24 4.16
N ARG A 242 -2.09 11.34 3.52
CA ARG A 242 -2.26 12.63 4.18
C ARG A 242 -3.71 12.94 4.50
N LEU A 243 -4.01 13.16 5.78
CA LEU A 243 -5.26 13.73 6.27
C LEU A 243 -5.22 15.26 6.22
N GLY A 244 -4.15 15.87 6.71
CA GLY A 244 -3.92 17.32 6.65
C GLY A 244 -4.49 18.13 7.81
N GLY A 245 -4.98 17.47 8.88
CA GLY A 245 -5.59 18.13 10.02
C GLY A 245 -6.97 18.70 9.68
N LEU A 246 -7.98 17.85 9.62
CA LEU A 246 -9.35 18.18 9.22
C LEU A 246 -9.95 19.28 10.08
N GLN A 247 -10.60 20.27 9.46
CA GLN A 247 -11.39 21.27 10.14
C GLN A 247 -12.61 20.64 10.82
N SER A 248 -13.25 21.38 11.75
CA SER A 248 -14.53 20.98 12.34
C SER A 248 -15.56 20.68 11.24
N GLY A 249 -16.18 19.51 11.28
CA GLY A 249 -17.19 19.06 10.32
C GLY A 249 -16.63 18.65 8.93
N GLU A 250 -15.32 18.78 8.71
CA GLU A 250 -14.72 18.43 7.41
C GLU A 250 -14.73 16.94 7.17
N THR A 251 -14.99 16.58 5.91
CA THR A 251 -14.87 15.21 5.38
C THR A 251 -13.88 15.19 4.23
N LYS A 252 -12.96 14.23 4.25
CA LYS A 252 -11.94 14.04 3.21
C LYS A 252 -11.99 12.64 2.64
N GLN A 253 -11.93 12.54 1.31
CA GLN A 253 -11.76 11.27 0.60
C GLN A 253 -10.27 11.03 0.36
N ILE A 254 -9.83 9.81 0.64
CA ILE A 254 -8.45 9.37 0.45
C ILE A 254 -8.52 8.05 -0.30
N ARG A 255 -7.64 7.85 -1.26
CA ARG A 255 -7.53 6.58 -1.97
C ARG A 255 -6.11 6.07 -2.00
N GLY A 256 -5.98 4.76 -2.00
CA GLY A 256 -4.70 4.09 -2.11
C GLY A 256 -4.78 2.87 -3.00
N LYS A 257 -3.63 2.38 -3.44
CA LYS A 257 -3.54 1.14 -4.20
C LYS A 257 -2.26 0.40 -3.90
N ILE A 258 -2.37 -0.91 -3.84
CA ILE A 258 -1.25 -1.84 -3.88
C ILE A 258 -1.31 -2.58 -5.21
N TYR A 259 -0.19 -2.69 -5.88
CA TYR A 259 0.03 -3.47 -7.09
C TYR A 259 0.90 -4.69 -6.77
N LEU A 260 0.46 -5.85 -7.23
CA LEU A 260 1.17 -7.13 -7.13
C LEU A 260 1.25 -7.74 -8.53
N VAL A 261 2.16 -7.23 -9.33
CA VAL A 261 2.18 -7.40 -10.79
C VAL A 261 3.48 -8.04 -11.26
N PRO A 262 3.51 -8.65 -12.47
CA PRO A 262 4.76 -9.07 -13.10
C PRO A 262 5.77 -7.92 -13.18
N ALA A 263 7.07 -8.25 -13.15
CA ALA A 263 8.17 -7.27 -13.13
C ALA A 263 8.33 -6.54 -14.47
N ASN A 264 7.33 -5.72 -14.78
CA ASN A 264 7.33 -4.81 -15.93
C ASN A 264 7.04 -3.38 -15.44
N VAL A 265 8.09 -2.57 -15.33
CA VAL A 265 8.03 -1.22 -14.79
C VAL A 265 7.18 -0.29 -15.67
N ASP A 266 7.27 -0.42 -16.99
CA ASP A 266 6.52 0.44 -17.92
C ASP A 266 5.01 0.15 -17.83
N ALA A 267 4.62 -1.12 -17.73
CA ALA A 267 3.24 -1.52 -17.51
C ALA A 267 2.71 -1.04 -16.15
N LEU A 268 3.52 -1.12 -15.09
CA LEU A 268 3.19 -0.58 -13.78
C LEU A 268 2.97 0.94 -13.85
N LEU A 269 3.87 1.69 -14.48
CA LEU A 269 3.76 3.14 -14.61
C LEU A 269 2.54 3.56 -15.44
N ALA A 270 2.24 2.85 -16.53
CA ALA A 270 1.06 3.12 -17.36
C ALA A 270 -0.25 2.91 -16.55
N ARG A 271 -0.29 1.87 -15.71
CA ARG A 271 -1.42 1.60 -14.82
C ARG A 271 -1.52 2.64 -13.71
N TYR A 272 -0.39 2.96 -13.07
CA TYR A 272 -0.30 3.99 -12.05
C TYR A 272 -0.76 5.36 -12.54
N ALA A 273 -0.32 5.79 -13.73
CA ALA A 273 -0.72 7.06 -14.33
C ALA A 273 -2.24 7.16 -14.58
N LYS A 274 -2.89 6.03 -14.87
CA LYS A 274 -4.35 5.94 -15.01
C LYS A 274 -5.05 6.01 -13.67
N ASP A 275 -4.49 5.38 -12.63
CA ASP A 275 -5.09 5.31 -11.30
C ASP A 275 -4.86 6.59 -10.48
N PHE A 276 -3.73 7.29 -10.70
CA PHE A 276 -3.32 8.51 -9.99
C PHE A 276 -2.91 9.62 -10.98
N PRO A 277 -3.85 10.14 -11.79
CA PRO A 277 -3.53 11.14 -12.84
C PRO A 277 -3.01 12.46 -12.24
N GLU A 278 -3.29 12.78 -10.98
CA GLU A 278 -2.77 13.97 -10.31
C GLU A 278 -1.26 13.91 -10.03
N HIS A 279 -0.69 12.72 -9.97
CA HIS A 279 0.75 12.52 -9.73
C HIS A 279 1.60 12.60 -11.02
N THR A 280 0.96 12.67 -12.17
CA THR A 280 1.62 12.65 -13.49
C THR A 280 1.62 14.00 -14.21
N ARG A 281 1.23 15.08 -13.53
CA ARG A 281 1.17 16.44 -14.04
C ARG A 281 2.45 17.22 -13.79
#